data_ccc9c0fe14d2cb17e8edfc4f50f4779c
#
_entry.id   ccc9c0fe14d2cb17e8edfc4f50f4779c
#
_cell.length_a   1.000
_cell.length_b   1.000
_cell.length_c   1.000
_cell.angle_alpha   90.00
_cell.angle_beta   90.00
_cell.angle_gamma   90.00
#
_symmetry.space_group_name_H-M   'P 1'
#
loop_
_entity.id
_entity.type
_entity.pdbx_description
1 polymer ?
#
loop_
_entity_poly.entity_id
_entity_poly.type
_entity_poly.pdbx_seq_one_letter_code
_entity_poly.pdbx_strand_id
1 'polypeptide(L)'
;MADDAKVALLGTGIMGAAMARNLLGAGMEVRAWNRSTEKAKPLADDGATVFENPTEAAREADFLLTMLPDAEVIEDVVGSGVLPALAEGGVWLQMSTVGEEGNERLARLAAGSGVAYVDAPVLGTKAPAEQGQLVVLASGPEEVRGRCEPVFGAVGSKTVWLGESGEGSRLKLVINNWIVGLLGVLAETISFARATGVDPRKFLETIEGGPLGLPYAQMKGAMMIDEDFPTSFSAKMARKDAGLVLEAAEDKGLDMVATQAVAARFDEAIGAGHGEEDMAAVFEAAKP
;
A
#
# COMPACT_ATOMS: atom_id res chain seq x y z
N MET A 1 -5.86 -12.77 -23.96
CA MET A 1 -7.15 -13.21 -23.43
C MET A 1 -7.08 -13.06 -21.93
N ALA A 2 -7.48 -11.85 -21.44
CA ALA A 2 -7.48 -11.51 -20.02
C ALA A 2 -8.86 -11.78 -19.37
N ASP A 3 -9.86 -12.02 -20.21
CA ASP A 3 -11.28 -12.06 -19.83
C ASP A 3 -11.70 -13.28 -18.97
N ASP A 4 -10.80 -14.22 -18.68
CA ASP A 4 -11.11 -15.43 -17.92
C ASP A 4 -10.12 -15.72 -16.78
N ALA A 5 -9.21 -14.78 -16.47
CA ALA A 5 -8.21 -15.01 -15.41
C ALA A 5 -8.88 -15.06 -14.03
N LYS A 6 -8.54 -16.09 -13.24
CA LYS A 6 -9.00 -16.24 -11.86
C LYS A 6 -8.00 -15.60 -10.90
N VAL A 7 -8.45 -14.62 -10.13
CA VAL A 7 -7.63 -13.91 -9.15
C VAL A 7 -8.15 -14.19 -7.74
N ALA A 8 -7.35 -14.89 -6.94
CA ALA A 8 -7.58 -14.97 -5.50
C ALA A 8 -7.03 -13.70 -4.84
N LEU A 9 -7.90 -12.88 -4.28
CA LEU A 9 -7.53 -11.65 -3.61
C LEU A 9 -7.67 -11.81 -2.09
N LEU A 10 -6.54 -11.78 -1.39
CA LEU A 10 -6.48 -11.90 0.05
C LEU A 10 -6.23 -10.53 0.70
N GLY A 11 -7.23 -10.06 1.43
CA GLY A 11 -7.25 -8.76 2.09
C GLY A 11 -8.15 -7.75 1.37
N THR A 12 -9.35 -7.54 1.91
CA THR A 12 -10.38 -6.64 1.36
C THR A 12 -10.53 -5.37 2.20
N GLY A 13 -9.39 -4.79 2.62
CA GLY A 13 -9.33 -3.46 3.21
C GLY A 13 -9.59 -2.37 2.16
N ILE A 14 -9.30 -1.11 2.50
CA ILE A 14 -9.51 0.06 1.62
C ILE A 14 -8.93 -0.18 0.22
N MET A 15 -7.69 -0.64 0.13
CA MET A 15 -7.00 -0.86 -1.14
C MET A 15 -7.50 -2.12 -1.85
N GLY A 16 -7.53 -3.26 -1.14
CA GLY A 16 -7.88 -4.55 -1.75
C GLY A 16 -9.33 -4.60 -2.25
N ALA A 17 -10.27 -3.99 -1.55
CA ALA A 17 -11.66 -3.92 -2.04
C ALA A 17 -11.78 -3.09 -3.32
N ALA A 18 -11.05 -1.98 -3.42
CA ALA A 18 -10.99 -1.17 -4.64
C ALA A 18 -10.35 -1.95 -5.81
N MET A 19 -9.23 -2.64 -5.55
CA MET A 19 -8.57 -3.51 -6.54
C MET A 19 -9.51 -4.63 -7.02
N ALA A 20 -10.25 -5.28 -6.11
CA ALA A 20 -11.21 -6.33 -6.45
C ALA A 20 -12.26 -5.84 -7.44
N ARG A 21 -12.84 -4.65 -7.22
CA ARG A 21 -13.83 -4.05 -8.13
C ARG A 21 -13.25 -3.75 -9.51
N ASN A 22 -12.02 -3.25 -9.56
CA ASN A 22 -11.36 -2.99 -10.84
C ASN A 22 -11.06 -4.27 -11.62
N LEU A 23 -10.65 -5.35 -10.94
CA LEU A 23 -10.43 -6.67 -11.55
C LEU A 23 -11.75 -7.23 -12.11
N LEU A 24 -12.85 -7.14 -11.34
CA LEU A 24 -14.20 -7.51 -11.82
C LEU A 24 -14.62 -6.67 -13.02
N GLY A 25 -14.39 -5.35 -12.97
CA GLY A 25 -14.66 -4.43 -14.08
C GLY A 25 -13.86 -4.73 -15.35
N ALA A 26 -12.69 -5.37 -15.21
CA ALA A 26 -11.86 -5.85 -16.31
C ALA A 26 -12.25 -7.26 -16.80
N GLY A 27 -13.32 -7.87 -16.27
CA GLY A 27 -13.83 -9.17 -16.68
C GLY A 27 -13.17 -10.38 -16.02
N MET A 28 -12.35 -10.20 -14.99
CA MET A 28 -11.68 -11.30 -14.29
C MET A 28 -12.60 -11.94 -13.24
N GLU A 29 -12.44 -13.24 -13.00
CA GLU A 29 -13.07 -13.93 -11.86
C GLU A 29 -12.33 -13.57 -10.58
N VAL A 30 -13.00 -12.87 -9.64
CA VAL A 30 -12.40 -12.51 -8.36
C VAL A 30 -12.91 -13.41 -7.23
N ARG A 31 -11.98 -14.04 -6.55
CA ARG A 31 -12.19 -14.94 -5.41
C ARG A 31 -11.62 -14.26 -4.16
N ALA A 32 -12.51 -13.58 -3.43
CA ALA A 32 -12.12 -12.69 -2.34
C ALA A 32 -12.11 -13.39 -0.98
N TRP A 33 -11.07 -13.09 -0.19
CA TRP A 33 -11.00 -13.50 1.20
C TRP A 33 -10.52 -12.34 2.09
N ASN A 34 -11.05 -12.30 3.31
CA ASN A 34 -10.55 -11.43 4.37
C ASN A 34 -10.74 -12.11 5.72
N ARG A 35 -9.81 -11.89 6.66
CA ARG A 35 -9.89 -12.44 8.03
C ARG A 35 -11.25 -12.17 8.69
N SER A 36 -11.80 -10.97 8.52
CA SER A 36 -13.18 -10.66 8.86
C SER A 36 -14.02 -10.76 7.58
N THR A 37 -14.76 -11.86 7.41
CA THR A 37 -15.57 -12.13 6.21
C THR A 37 -16.57 -11.00 5.93
N GLU A 38 -17.07 -10.33 6.98
CA GLU A 38 -17.98 -9.19 6.84
C GLU A 38 -17.40 -8.05 5.97
N LYS A 39 -16.08 -7.86 5.98
CA LYS A 39 -15.42 -6.86 5.13
C LYS A 39 -15.34 -7.27 3.65
N ALA A 40 -15.42 -8.57 3.36
CA ALA A 40 -15.43 -9.07 1.99
C ALA A 40 -16.84 -9.17 1.40
N LYS A 41 -17.87 -9.34 2.24
CA LYS A 41 -19.28 -9.52 1.79
C LYS A 41 -19.77 -8.50 0.76
N PRO A 42 -19.48 -7.18 0.90
CA PRO A 42 -19.93 -6.22 -0.11
C PRO A 42 -19.44 -6.50 -1.52
N LEU A 43 -18.31 -7.19 -1.67
CA LEU A 43 -17.77 -7.56 -2.98
C LEU A 43 -18.60 -8.65 -3.70
N ALA A 44 -19.43 -9.40 -2.96
CA ALA A 44 -20.34 -10.37 -3.56
C ALA A 44 -21.42 -9.67 -4.40
N ASP A 45 -21.90 -8.51 -3.97
CA ASP A 45 -22.86 -7.69 -4.70
C ASP A 45 -22.22 -7.10 -5.98
N ASP A 46 -20.90 -6.92 -5.96
CA ASP A 46 -20.10 -6.46 -7.10
C ASP A 46 -19.73 -7.61 -8.07
N GLY A 47 -20.00 -8.88 -7.71
CA GLY A 47 -19.79 -10.06 -8.56
C GLY A 47 -18.61 -10.95 -8.13
N ALA A 48 -17.92 -10.67 -7.02
CA ALA A 48 -16.88 -11.55 -6.50
C ALA A 48 -17.47 -12.78 -5.79
N THR A 49 -16.77 -13.91 -5.83
CA THR A 49 -17.06 -15.04 -4.94
C THR A 49 -16.29 -14.84 -3.62
N VAL A 50 -17.01 -14.75 -2.50
CA VAL A 50 -16.41 -14.55 -1.16
C VAL A 50 -16.23 -15.90 -0.47
N PHE A 51 -15.04 -16.10 0.10
CA PHE A 51 -14.66 -17.33 0.80
C PHE A 51 -14.33 -17.05 2.27
N GLU A 52 -14.63 -18.01 3.15
CA GLU A 52 -14.23 -17.97 4.57
C GLU A 52 -12.83 -18.53 4.80
N ASN A 53 -12.31 -19.33 3.86
CA ASN A 53 -11.00 -19.96 3.93
C ASN A 53 -10.11 -19.45 2.79
N PRO A 54 -8.90 -18.94 3.08
CA PRO A 54 -8.00 -18.40 2.06
C PRO A 54 -7.51 -19.47 1.06
N THR A 55 -7.35 -20.72 1.49
CA THR A 55 -6.97 -21.83 0.61
C THR A 55 -8.08 -22.14 -0.40
N GLU A 56 -9.34 -22.06 0.01
CA GLU A 56 -10.47 -22.24 -0.90
C GLU A 56 -10.58 -21.06 -1.90
N ALA A 57 -10.27 -19.85 -1.47
CA ALA A 57 -10.17 -18.70 -2.37
C ALA A 57 -9.08 -18.93 -3.44
N ALA A 58 -7.94 -19.47 -3.05
CA ALA A 58 -6.79 -19.69 -3.93
C ALA A 58 -6.92 -20.92 -4.85
N ARG A 59 -7.87 -21.83 -4.59
CA ARG A 59 -8.00 -23.07 -5.36
C ARG A 59 -8.16 -22.83 -6.86
N GLU A 60 -7.23 -23.38 -7.67
CA GLU A 60 -7.25 -23.24 -9.14
C GLU A 60 -7.23 -21.77 -9.63
N ALA A 61 -6.74 -20.83 -8.80
CA ALA A 61 -6.55 -19.46 -9.21
C ALA A 61 -5.24 -19.31 -10.00
N ASP A 62 -5.29 -18.51 -11.08
CA ASP A 62 -4.12 -18.18 -11.91
C ASP A 62 -3.20 -17.18 -11.20
N PHE A 63 -3.79 -16.32 -10.38
CA PHE A 63 -3.09 -15.31 -9.61
C PHE A 63 -3.54 -15.31 -8.17
N LEU A 64 -2.57 -15.20 -7.27
CA LEU A 64 -2.79 -14.85 -5.87
C LEU A 64 -2.38 -13.38 -5.69
N LEU A 65 -3.30 -12.50 -5.35
CA LEU A 65 -3.02 -11.12 -4.99
C LEU A 65 -3.14 -10.95 -3.48
N THR A 66 -2.06 -10.53 -2.82
CA THR A 66 -2.07 -10.23 -1.37
C THR A 66 -2.01 -8.72 -1.13
N MET A 67 -2.98 -8.20 -0.33
CA MET A 67 -3.06 -6.82 0.13
C MET A 67 -3.40 -6.80 1.61
N LEU A 68 -2.43 -7.22 2.43
CA LEU A 68 -2.52 -7.42 3.88
C LEU A 68 -1.58 -6.46 4.64
N PRO A 69 -1.73 -6.28 5.96
CA PRO A 69 -1.02 -5.23 6.69
C PRO A 69 0.50 -5.33 6.68
N ASP A 70 1.06 -6.53 6.84
CA ASP A 70 2.49 -6.78 7.02
C ASP A 70 2.88 -8.21 6.59
N ALA A 71 4.18 -8.49 6.62
CA ALA A 71 4.74 -9.77 6.18
C ALA A 71 4.33 -10.93 7.10
N GLU A 72 4.22 -10.73 8.41
CA GLU A 72 3.84 -11.79 9.37
C GLU A 72 2.43 -12.28 9.09
N VAL A 73 1.48 -11.34 8.91
CA VAL A 73 0.10 -11.67 8.56
C VAL A 73 0.03 -12.39 7.22
N ILE A 74 0.86 -12.00 6.25
CA ILE A 74 0.90 -12.67 4.94
C ILE A 74 1.45 -14.09 5.08
N GLU A 75 2.55 -14.28 5.81
CA GLU A 75 3.15 -15.61 6.08
C GLU A 75 2.16 -16.55 6.75
N ASP A 76 1.47 -16.06 7.79
CA ASP A 76 0.46 -16.85 8.52
C ASP A 76 -0.69 -17.29 7.62
N VAL A 77 -1.19 -16.38 6.78
CA VAL A 77 -2.31 -16.67 5.87
C VAL A 77 -1.89 -17.57 4.72
N VAL A 78 -0.77 -17.25 4.06
CA VAL A 78 -0.32 -17.96 2.86
C VAL A 78 0.35 -19.29 3.20
N GLY A 79 1.06 -19.37 4.32
CA GLY A 79 1.71 -20.59 4.82
C GLY A 79 0.73 -21.74 5.14
N SER A 80 -0.56 -21.45 5.27
CA SER A 80 -1.62 -22.42 5.59
C SER A 80 -2.12 -23.28 4.41
N GLY A 81 -1.31 -23.42 3.34
CA GLY A 81 -1.65 -24.25 2.17
C GLY A 81 -2.23 -23.48 0.98
N VAL A 82 -2.15 -22.16 1.00
CA VAL A 82 -2.66 -21.28 -0.07
C VAL A 82 -1.87 -21.44 -1.37
N LEU A 83 -0.52 -21.42 -1.30
CA LEU A 83 0.33 -21.51 -2.49
C LEU A 83 0.15 -22.83 -3.26
N PRO A 84 0.14 -24.02 -2.61
CA PRO A 84 -0.11 -25.28 -3.31
C PRO A 84 -1.51 -25.42 -3.90
N ALA A 85 -2.47 -24.60 -3.50
CA ALA A 85 -3.84 -24.61 -4.03
C ALA A 85 -4.01 -23.87 -5.35
N LEU A 86 -3.04 -23.04 -5.76
CA LEU A 86 -3.05 -22.33 -7.03
C LEU A 86 -3.07 -23.29 -8.23
N ALA A 87 -3.51 -22.80 -9.36
CA ALA A 87 -3.38 -23.50 -10.63
C ALA A 87 -1.90 -23.79 -10.96
N GLU A 88 -1.64 -24.81 -11.79
CA GLU A 88 -0.28 -25.07 -12.29
C GLU A 88 0.26 -23.82 -13.00
N GLY A 89 1.46 -23.37 -12.59
CA GLY A 89 2.06 -22.13 -13.08
C GLY A 89 1.43 -20.87 -12.50
N GLY A 90 0.62 -20.95 -11.45
CA GLY A 90 0.06 -19.80 -10.77
C GLY A 90 1.13 -18.79 -10.32
N VAL A 91 0.77 -17.52 -10.25
CA VAL A 91 1.68 -16.42 -9.89
C VAL A 91 1.20 -15.71 -8.63
N TRP A 92 2.09 -15.51 -7.67
CA TRP A 92 1.79 -14.71 -6.49
C TRP A 92 2.21 -13.24 -6.71
N LEU A 93 1.24 -12.34 -6.73
CA LEU A 93 1.38 -10.89 -6.81
C LEU A 93 1.30 -10.32 -5.39
N GLN A 94 2.44 -10.05 -4.77
CA GLN A 94 2.51 -9.47 -3.44
C GLN A 94 2.49 -7.95 -3.54
N MET A 95 1.34 -7.32 -3.21
CA MET A 95 1.12 -5.88 -3.44
C MET A 95 1.13 -5.05 -2.16
N SER A 96 1.36 -5.68 -1.00
CA SER A 96 1.51 -4.99 0.29
C SER A 96 2.88 -4.37 0.46
N THR A 97 3.00 -3.37 1.34
CA THR A 97 4.30 -2.84 1.77
C THR A 97 4.82 -3.65 2.96
N VAL A 98 5.87 -4.45 2.74
CA VAL A 98 6.39 -5.42 3.72
C VAL A 98 7.87 -5.21 4.08
N GLY A 99 8.54 -4.25 3.46
CA GLY A 99 9.97 -4.03 3.64
C GLY A 99 10.87 -5.03 2.93
N GLU A 100 12.18 -4.87 3.03
CA GLU A 100 13.16 -5.73 2.36
C GLU A 100 13.15 -7.13 2.99
N GLU A 101 13.30 -7.23 4.31
CA GLU A 101 13.35 -8.51 5.03
C GLU A 101 12.04 -9.31 4.87
N GLY A 102 10.89 -8.63 5.01
CA GLY A 102 9.58 -9.24 4.80
C GLY A 102 9.43 -9.79 3.39
N ASN A 103 9.83 -9.01 2.37
CA ASN A 103 9.81 -9.47 0.98
C ASN A 103 10.69 -10.71 0.76
N GLU A 104 11.90 -10.76 1.33
CA GLU A 104 12.77 -11.91 1.21
C GLU A 104 12.17 -13.18 1.84
N ARG A 105 11.51 -13.04 3.00
CA ARG A 105 10.81 -14.18 3.64
C ARG A 105 9.69 -14.70 2.76
N LEU A 106 8.86 -13.81 2.21
CA LEU A 106 7.76 -14.19 1.32
C LEU A 106 8.25 -14.82 0.00
N ALA A 107 9.32 -14.29 -0.59
CA ALA A 107 9.94 -14.86 -1.78
C ALA A 107 10.48 -16.28 -1.52
N ARG A 108 11.10 -16.53 -0.36
CA ARG A 108 11.54 -17.88 0.05
C ARG A 108 10.35 -18.85 0.21
N LEU A 109 9.24 -18.37 0.78
CA LEU A 109 8.02 -19.16 0.93
C LEU A 109 7.45 -19.58 -0.44
N ALA A 110 7.39 -18.65 -1.38
CA ALA A 110 6.96 -18.92 -2.76
C ALA A 110 7.87 -19.94 -3.46
N ALA A 111 9.19 -19.74 -3.37
CA ALA A 111 10.17 -20.65 -3.95
C ALA A 111 10.06 -22.07 -3.38
N GLY A 112 9.84 -22.21 -2.07
CA GLY A 112 9.61 -23.49 -1.41
C GLY A 112 8.35 -24.23 -1.89
N SER A 113 7.40 -23.50 -2.47
CA SER A 113 6.16 -24.02 -3.03
C SER A 113 6.18 -24.13 -4.57
N GLY A 114 7.26 -23.72 -5.22
CA GLY A 114 7.38 -23.72 -6.68
C GLY A 114 6.47 -22.70 -7.38
N VAL A 115 6.02 -21.66 -6.67
CA VAL A 115 5.16 -20.60 -7.20
C VAL A 115 5.99 -19.39 -7.62
N ALA A 116 5.75 -18.85 -8.81
CA ALA A 116 6.39 -17.62 -9.27
C ALA A 116 5.93 -16.45 -8.39
N TYR A 117 6.90 -15.65 -7.90
CA TYR A 117 6.65 -14.54 -6.98
C TYR A 117 6.99 -13.20 -7.63
N VAL A 118 6.06 -12.28 -7.58
CA VAL A 118 6.24 -10.90 -8.04
C VAL A 118 5.99 -9.96 -6.87
N ASP A 119 7.05 -9.27 -6.45
CA ASP A 119 7.01 -8.16 -5.51
C ASP A 119 6.47 -6.94 -6.24
N ALA A 120 5.28 -6.46 -5.88
CA ALA A 120 4.54 -5.47 -6.64
C ALA A 120 3.81 -4.43 -5.76
N PRO A 121 4.50 -3.77 -4.79
CA PRO A 121 3.86 -2.73 -4.00
C PRO A 121 3.37 -1.58 -4.88
N VAL A 122 2.41 -0.80 -4.37
CA VAL A 122 1.73 0.22 -5.15
C VAL A 122 1.92 1.62 -4.58
N LEU A 123 1.83 2.62 -5.47
CA LEU A 123 1.70 4.03 -5.12
C LEU A 123 0.28 4.49 -5.42
N GLY A 124 -0.23 5.30 -4.54
CA GLY A 124 -1.61 5.79 -4.52
C GLY A 124 -2.29 5.38 -3.23
N THR A 125 -3.35 6.08 -2.92
CA THR A 125 -4.21 5.83 -1.76
C THR A 125 -5.62 5.46 -2.23
N LYS A 126 -6.64 5.62 -1.39
CA LYS A 126 -8.02 5.20 -1.67
C LYS A 126 -8.55 5.65 -3.04
N ALA A 127 -8.52 6.94 -3.35
CA ALA A 127 -9.13 7.44 -4.59
C ALA A 127 -8.43 6.94 -5.87
N PRO A 128 -7.08 6.95 -6.00
CA PRO A 128 -6.40 6.28 -7.11
C PRO A 128 -6.69 4.78 -7.18
N ALA A 129 -6.83 4.07 -6.05
CA ALA A 129 -7.18 2.65 -6.06
C ALA A 129 -8.59 2.42 -6.61
N GLU A 130 -9.58 3.21 -6.18
CA GLU A 130 -10.96 3.13 -6.66
C GLU A 130 -11.08 3.41 -8.17
N GLN A 131 -10.19 4.23 -8.72
CA GLN A 131 -10.18 4.63 -10.13
C GLN A 131 -9.30 3.75 -11.03
N GLY A 132 -8.65 2.71 -10.52
CA GLY A 132 -7.68 1.91 -11.28
C GLY A 132 -6.45 2.71 -11.72
N GLN A 133 -6.04 3.69 -10.91
CA GLN A 133 -4.97 4.65 -11.23
C GLN A 133 -3.73 4.48 -10.36
N LEU A 134 -3.54 3.32 -9.76
CA LEU A 134 -2.33 3.04 -8.98
C LEU A 134 -1.10 3.00 -9.89
N VAL A 135 0.07 3.28 -9.31
CA VAL A 135 1.34 2.94 -9.95
C VAL A 135 1.86 1.67 -9.30
N VAL A 136 2.01 0.61 -10.08
CA VAL A 136 2.54 -0.68 -9.62
C VAL A 136 4.05 -0.67 -9.76
N LEU A 137 4.77 -0.99 -8.69
CA LEU A 137 6.24 -1.09 -8.66
C LEU A 137 6.61 -2.58 -8.67
N ALA A 138 6.60 -3.19 -9.85
CA ALA A 138 6.75 -4.63 -10.00
C ALA A 138 8.22 -5.06 -10.14
N SER A 139 8.56 -6.16 -9.50
CA SER A 139 9.86 -6.83 -9.66
C SER A 139 9.71 -8.34 -9.45
N GLY A 140 10.42 -9.12 -10.27
CA GLY A 140 10.32 -10.58 -10.25
C GLY A 140 10.77 -11.21 -11.55
N PRO A 141 10.48 -12.52 -11.77
CA PRO A 141 10.91 -13.24 -12.96
C PRO A 141 10.34 -12.61 -14.26
N GLU A 142 11.20 -12.29 -15.23
CA GLU A 142 10.79 -11.65 -16.48
C GLU A 142 9.80 -12.51 -17.29
N GLU A 143 9.89 -13.83 -17.17
CA GLU A 143 9.04 -14.79 -17.88
C GLU A 143 7.56 -14.71 -17.50
N VAL A 144 7.23 -14.20 -16.30
CA VAL A 144 5.82 -14.04 -15.89
C VAL A 144 5.30 -12.62 -16.11
N ARG A 145 6.16 -11.67 -16.46
CA ARG A 145 5.80 -10.25 -16.63
C ARG A 145 4.59 -10.05 -17.53
N GLY A 146 4.63 -10.62 -18.75
CA GLY A 146 3.55 -10.46 -19.71
C GLY A 146 2.21 -11.03 -19.22
N ARG A 147 2.24 -12.04 -18.35
CA ARG A 147 1.03 -12.61 -17.72
C ARG A 147 0.45 -11.67 -16.68
N CYS A 148 1.29 -10.92 -15.97
CA CYS A 148 0.87 -9.98 -14.91
C CYS A 148 0.28 -8.68 -15.47
N GLU A 149 0.62 -8.28 -16.69
CA GLU A 149 0.19 -7.01 -17.31
C GLU A 149 -1.32 -6.77 -17.27
N PRO A 150 -2.20 -7.76 -17.57
CA PRO A 150 -3.65 -7.54 -17.48
C PRO A 150 -4.14 -7.24 -16.06
N VAL A 151 -3.59 -7.94 -15.04
CA VAL A 151 -3.95 -7.72 -13.63
C VAL A 151 -3.47 -6.33 -13.19
N PHE A 152 -2.22 -5.98 -13.52
CA PHE A 152 -1.68 -4.66 -13.17
C PHE A 152 -2.40 -3.53 -13.92
N GLY A 153 -2.77 -3.74 -15.18
CA GLY A 153 -3.54 -2.77 -15.96
C GLY A 153 -4.97 -2.56 -15.47
N ALA A 154 -5.56 -3.55 -14.81
CA ALA A 154 -6.87 -3.40 -14.18
C ALA A 154 -6.81 -2.53 -12.92
N VAL A 155 -5.76 -2.65 -12.10
CA VAL A 155 -5.66 -1.94 -10.82
C VAL A 155 -4.89 -0.62 -10.89
N GLY A 156 -4.12 -0.40 -11.96
CA GLY A 156 -3.24 0.76 -12.09
C GLY A 156 -3.15 1.33 -13.49
N SER A 157 -2.76 2.59 -13.58
CA SER A 157 -2.52 3.30 -14.84
C SER A 157 -1.08 3.15 -15.35
N LYS A 158 -0.17 2.67 -14.50
CA LYS A 158 1.24 2.51 -14.84
C LYS A 158 1.86 1.37 -14.05
N THR A 159 2.63 0.53 -14.74
CA THR A 159 3.52 -0.46 -14.13
C THR A 159 4.97 -0.06 -14.40
N VAL A 160 5.76 0.01 -13.34
CA VAL A 160 7.22 0.15 -13.43
C VAL A 160 7.81 -1.21 -13.11
N TRP A 161 8.29 -1.91 -14.12
CA TRP A 161 8.98 -3.18 -13.94
C TRP A 161 10.46 -2.91 -13.69
N LEU A 162 10.97 -3.37 -12.52
CA LEU A 162 12.26 -2.95 -11.97
C LEU A 162 13.37 -4.02 -12.09
N GLY A 163 13.00 -5.26 -12.40
CA GLY A 163 13.95 -6.36 -12.51
C GLY A 163 13.75 -7.43 -11.44
N GLU A 164 14.78 -7.77 -10.68
CA GLU A 164 14.76 -8.88 -9.72
C GLU A 164 13.85 -8.60 -8.52
N SER A 165 13.26 -9.66 -7.94
CA SER A 165 12.38 -9.57 -6.76
C SER A 165 13.04 -8.77 -5.62
N GLY A 166 12.27 -7.87 -5.01
CA GLY A 166 12.70 -6.95 -3.95
C GLY A 166 13.05 -5.54 -4.43
N GLU A 167 13.26 -5.32 -5.74
CA GLU A 167 13.51 -3.96 -6.26
C GLU A 167 12.26 -3.08 -6.15
N GLY A 168 11.06 -3.65 -6.28
CA GLY A 168 9.79 -2.98 -6.06
C GLY A 168 9.67 -2.49 -4.62
N SER A 169 9.90 -3.37 -3.66
CA SER A 169 9.90 -3.05 -2.23
C SER A 169 10.95 -1.99 -1.88
N ARG A 170 12.18 -2.09 -2.40
CA ARG A 170 13.22 -1.06 -2.17
C ARG A 170 12.79 0.32 -2.68
N LEU A 171 12.28 0.40 -3.91
CA LEU A 171 11.79 1.67 -4.45
C LEU A 171 10.59 2.19 -3.64
N LYS A 172 9.72 1.31 -3.19
CA LYS A 172 8.59 1.68 -2.32
C LYS A 172 9.06 2.33 -1.02
N LEU A 173 10.09 1.79 -0.36
CA LEU A 173 10.66 2.38 0.85
C LEU A 173 11.27 3.77 0.58
N VAL A 174 11.99 3.94 -0.52
CA VAL A 174 12.55 5.26 -0.92
C VAL A 174 11.43 6.30 -1.07
N ILE A 175 10.33 5.92 -1.73
CA ILE A 175 9.19 6.83 -1.92
C ILE A 175 8.45 7.08 -0.61
N ASN A 176 8.28 6.06 0.23
CA ASN A 176 7.63 6.23 1.54
C ASN A 176 8.44 7.13 2.46
N ASN A 177 9.78 7.04 2.44
CA ASN A 177 10.65 7.99 3.15
C ASN A 177 10.36 9.45 2.73
N TRP A 178 10.24 9.70 1.42
CA TRP A 178 9.90 11.01 0.90
C TRP A 178 8.53 11.51 1.39
N ILE A 179 7.51 10.63 1.34
CA ILE A 179 6.14 10.96 1.77
C ILE A 179 6.11 11.28 3.27
N VAL A 180 6.73 10.46 4.10
CA VAL A 180 6.79 10.64 5.56
C VAL A 180 7.49 11.95 5.91
N GLY A 181 8.65 12.22 5.32
CA GLY A 181 9.38 13.47 5.52
C GLY A 181 8.57 14.70 5.11
N LEU A 182 7.91 14.65 3.95
CA LEU A 182 7.06 15.72 3.46
C LEU A 182 5.93 16.05 4.45
N LEU A 183 5.24 15.03 4.98
CA LEU A 183 4.14 15.23 5.92
C LEU A 183 4.60 15.82 7.25
N GLY A 184 5.72 15.37 7.77
CA GLY A 184 6.30 15.91 9.01
C GLY A 184 6.64 17.40 8.86
N VAL A 185 7.38 17.76 7.80
CA VAL A 185 7.76 19.16 7.55
C VAL A 185 6.54 20.03 7.24
N LEU A 186 5.54 19.51 6.51
CA LEU A 186 4.30 20.22 6.22
C LEU A 186 3.52 20.53 7.50
N ALA A 187 3.40 19.56 8.40
CA ALA A 187 2.74 19.72 9.70
C ALA A 187 3.40 20.82 10.55
N GLU A 188 4.73 20.78 10.66
CA GLU A 188 5.50 21.82 11.38
C GLU A 188 5.36 23.19 10.71
N THR A 189 5.37 23.26 9.38
CA THR A 189 5.22 24.51 8.61
C THR A 189 3.85 25.16 8.88
N ILE A 190 2.77 24.37 8.89
CA ILE A 190 1.42 24.88 9.19
C ILE A 190 1.34 25.36 10.64
N SER A 191 1.88 24.62 11.60
CA SER A 191 1.93 25.04 13.00
C SER A 191 2.76 26.31 13.18
N PHE A 192 3.90 26.43 12.50
CA PHE A 192 4.74 27.63 12.54
C PHE A 192 4.03 28.84 11.93
N ALA A 193 3.31 28.68 10.81
CA ALA A 193 2.51 29.75 10.23
C ALA A 193 1.48 30.27 11.24
N ARG A 194 0.72 29.37 11.88
CA ARG A 194 -0.24 29.73 12.94
C ARG A 194 0.44 30.49 14.09
N ALA A 195 1.56 29.98 14.58
CA ALA A 195 2.30 30.60 15.69
C ALA A 195 2.85 31.99 15.40
N THR A 196 3.19 32.27 14.13
CA THR A 196 3.68 33.59 13.67
C THR A 196 2.56 34.52 13.23
N GLY A 197 1.28 34.10 13.30
CA GLY A 197 0.13 34.89 12.88
C GLY A 197 -0.08 34.93 11.36
N VAL A 198 0.60 34.08 10.61
CA VAL A 198 0.36 33.91 9.16
C VAL A 198 -0.76 32.90 8.96
N ASP A 199 -1.75 33.25 8.14
CA ASP A 199 -2.76 32.29 7.72
C ASP A 199 -2.09 31.14 6.92
N PRO A 200 -2.15 29.88 7.39
CA PRO A 200 -1.50 28.77 6.69
C PRO A 200 -2.09 28.51 5.29
N ARG A 201 -3.31 28.96 5.00
CA ARG A 201 -3.85 28.92 3.64
C ARG A 201 -3.06 29.79 2.67
N LYS A 202 -2.58 30.95 3.15
CA LYS A 202 -1.71 31.84 2.34
C LYS A 202 -0.38 31.20 1.98
N PHE A 203 0.16 30.35 2.86
CA PHE A 203 1.35 29.56 2.52
C PHE A 203 1.05 28.62 1.35
N LEU A 204 -0.03 27.83 1.42
CA LEU A 204 -0.40 26.89 0.36
C LEU A 204 -0.67 27.61 -0.97
N GLU A 205 -1.46 28.69 -0.95
CA GLU A 205 -1.74 29.52 -2.12
C GLU A 205 -0.45 30.09 -2.77
N THR A 206 0.51 30.52 -1.95
CA THR A 206 1.76 31.13 -2.44
C THR A 206 2.64 30.15 -3.19
N ILE A 207 2.65 28.88 -2.77
CA ILE A 207 3.47 27.84 -3.43
C ILE A 207 2.73 27.13 -4.56
N GLU A 208 1.40 27.31 -4.68
CA GLU A 208 0.58 26.63 -5.68
C GLU A 208 1.05 26.93 -7.10
N GLY A 209 1.09 25.89 -7.95
CA GLY A 209 1.53 26.00 -9.35
C GLY A 209 3.01 26.29 -9.56
N GLY A 210 3.75 26.58 -8.49
CA GLY A 210 5.20 26.79 -8.54
C GLY A 210 5.99 25.50 -8.25
N PRO A 211 7.33 25.57 -8.32
CA PRO A 211 8.20 24.41 -8.11
C PRO A 211 8.17 23.83 -6.68
N LEU A 212 7.67 24.59 -5.72
CA LEU A 212 7.50 24.15 -4.33
C LEU A 212 6.10 23.58 -4.05
N GLY A 213 5.13 23.81 -4.95
CA GLY A 213 3.74 23.39 -4.79
C GLY A 213 3.50 21.99 -5.34
N LEU A 214 3.51 20.98 -4.45
CA LEU A 214 3.14 19.63 -4.80
C LEU A 214 1.63 19.44 -4.61
N PRO A 215 0.87 18.86 -5.57
CA PRO A 215 -0.55 18.56 -5.38
C PRO A 215 -0.85 17.78 -4.12
N TYR A 216 0.05 16.85 -3.75
CA TYR A 216 -0.07 16.07 -2.53
C TYR A 216 0.07 16.93 -1.26
N ALA A 217 1.00 17.90 -1.24
CA ALA A 217 1.15 18.84 -0.13
C ALA A 217 -0.05 19.76 0.00
N GLN A 218 -0.64 20.22 -1.13
CA GLN A 218 -1.88 21.01 -1.14
C GLN A 218 -3.03 20.24 -0.48
N MET A 219 -3.25 19.00 -0.92
CA MET A 219 -4.31 18.14 -0.39
C MET A 219 -4.13 17.86 1.11
N LYS A 220 -2.94 17.41 1.52
CA LYS A 220 -2.67 17.07 2.93
C LYS A 220 -2.61 18.31 3.83
N GLY A 221 -2.08 19.40 3.31
CA GLY A 221 -2.06 20.69 4.02
C GLY A 221 -3.47 21.23 4.28
N ALA A 222 -4.40 21.11 3.32
CA ALA A 222 -5.79 21.47 3.54
C ALA A 222 -6.41 20.64 4.67
N MET A 223 -6.22 19.31 4.69
CA MET A 223 -6.68 18.45 5.78
C MET A 223 -6.13 18.87 7.14
N MET A 224 -4.83 19.22 7.22
CA MET A 224 -4.18 19.69 8.46
C MET A 224 -4.72 21.05 8.91
N ILE A 225 -5.01 21.96 7.97
CA ILE A 225 -5.56 23.30 8.28
C ILE A 225 -7.00 23.18 8.77
N ASP A 226 -7.80 22.32 8.14
CA ASP A 226 -9.21 22.10 8.48
C ASP A 226 -9.40 21.14 9.68
N GLU A 227 -8.33 20.45 10.09
CA GLU A 227 -8.36 19.43 11.15
C GLU A 227 -9.40 18.34 10.89
N ASP A 228 -9.56 17.98 9.61
CA ASP A 228 -10.45 16.92 9.14
C ASP A 228 -9.62 15.85 8.40
N PHE A 229 -9.58 14.63 8.95
CA PHE A 229 -8.67 13.59 8.55
C PHE A 229 -9.38 12.32 8.05
N PRO A 230 -10.25 12.41 7.02
CA PRO A 230 -10.91 11.25 6.45
C PRO A 230 -9.88 10.27 5.89
N THR A 231 -9.92 9.03 6.36
CA THR A 231 -8.87 8.04 6.12
C THR A 231 -8.78 7.63 4.65
N SER A 232 -7.67 7.96 4.02
CA SER A 232 -7.25 7.38 2.75
C SER A 232 -6.08 6.39 2.93
N PHE A 233 -5.22 6.67 3.91
CA PHE A 233 -4.15 5.81 4.41
C PHE A 233 -3.88 6.19 5.87
N SER A 234 -4.04 5.26 6.82
CA SER A 234 -4.05 5.60 8.23
C SER A 234 -2.67 5.98 8.79
N ALA A 235 -2.67 6.80 9.85
CA ALA A 235 -1.46 7.20 10.57
C ALA A 235 -0.66 5.98 11.08
N LYS A 236 -1.35 4.93 11.57
CA LYS A 236 -0.71 3.66 11.96
C LYS A 236 0.06 3.00 10.81
N MET A 237 -0.53 2.96 9.62
CA MET A 237 0.12 2.36 8.47
C MET A 237 1.29 3.21 7.97
N ALA A 238 1.17 4.55 8.02
CA ALA A 238 2.28 5.45 7.70
C ALA A 238 3.44 5.29 8.70
N ARG A 239 3.13 5.15 10.00
CA ARG A 239 4.13 4.86 11.04
C ARG A 239 4.83 3.51 10.83
N LYS A 240 4.05 2.46 10.48
CA LYS A 240 4.62 1.15 10.13
C LYS A 240 5.58 1.29 8.94
N ASP A 241 5.18 1.97 7.89
CA ASP A 241 6.01 2.15 6.69
C ASP A 241 7.28 2.97 7.00
N ALA A 242 7.20 3.98 7.89
CA ALA A 242 8.39 4.69 8.40
C ALA A 242 9.33 3.75 9.17
N GLY A 243 8.79 2.80 9.94
CA GLY A 243 9.56 1.75 10.61
C GLY A 243 10.35 0.90 9.63
N LEU A 244 9.70 0.41 8.57
CA LEU A 244 10.37 -0.38 7.52
C LEU A 244 11.48 0.40 6.81
N VAL A 245 11.33 1.73 6.64
CA VAL A 245 12.40 2.59 6.11
C VAL A 245 13.59 2.64 7.08
N LEU A 246 13.32 2.83 8.38
CA LEU A 246 14.37 2.92 9.40
C LEU A 246 15.13 1.61 9.54
N GLU A 247 14.44 0.47 9.54
CA GLU A 247 15.03 -0.87 9.56
C GLU A 247 15.96 -1.08 8.35
N ALA A 248 15.47 -0.82 7.13
CA ALA A 248 16.28 -0.95 5.93
C ALA A 248 17.48 0.01 5.89
N ALA A 249 17.37 1.19 6.52
CA ALA A 249 18.46 2.15 6.61
C ALA A 249 19.53 1.70 7.63
N GLU A 250 19.12 1.15 8.78
CA GLU A 250 20.01 0.62 9.82
C GLU A 250 20.89 -0.50 9.26
N ASP A 251 20.31 -1.45 8.51
CA ASP A 251 21.03 -2.53 7.83
C ASP A 251 22.12 -2.03 6.87
N LYS A 252 21.96 -0.81 6.35
CA LYS A 252 22.89 -0.17 5.42
C LYS A 252 23.82 0.86 6.11
N GLY A 253 23.72 0.99 7.43
CA GLY A 253 24.51 1.93 8.22
C GLY A 253 24.15 3.41 7.98
N LEU A 254 22.92 3.70 7.56
CA LEU A 254 22.44 5.06 7.32
C LEU A 254 21.68 5.59 8.54
N ASP A 255 22.03 6.81 8.97
CA ASP A 255 21.32 7.53 10.02
C ASP A 255 20.22 8.44 9.40
N MET A 256 18.98 8.06 9.59
CA MET A 256 17.80 8.71 9.01
C MET A 256 17.14 9.66 10.03
N VAL A 257 17.87 10.64 10.54
CA VAL A 257 17.46 11.56 11.63
C VAL A 257 16.09 12.22 11.37
N ALA A 258 15.85 12.69 10.16
CA ALA A 258 14.57 13.32 9.82
C ALA A 258 13.41 12.31 9.89
N THR A 259 13.60 11.11 9.37
CA THR A 259 12.57 10.05 9.39
C THR A 259 12.30 9.58 10.80
N GLN A 260 13.33 9.44 11.65
CA GLN A 260 13.19 9.13 13.08
C GLN A 260 12.33 10.17 13.80
N ALA A 261 12.61 11.47 13.57
CA ALA A 261 11.84 12.54 14.17
C ALA A 261 10.35 12.52 13.75
N VAL A 262 10.07 12.28 12.48
CA VAL A 262 8.69 12.21 11.98
C VAL A 262 8.00 10.93 12.46
N ALA A 263 8.70 9.80 12.54
CA ALA A 263 8.16 8.57 13.12
C ALA A 263 7.72 8.77 14.57
N ALA A 264 8.51 9.49 15.38
CA ALA A 264 8.13 9.85 16.75
C ALA A 264 6.86 10.72 16.80
N ARG A 265 6.68 11.66 15.85
CA ARG A 265 5.44 12.44 15.74
C ARG A 265 4.22 11.57 15.41
N PHE A 266 4.39 10.57 14.55
CA PHE A 266 3.31 9.59 14.33
C PHE A 266 3.00 8.79 15.60
N ASP A 267 4.01 8.39 16.39
CA ASP A 267 3.78 7.69 17.67
C ASP A 267 2.99 8.58 18.65
N GLU A 268 3.31 9.89 18.74
CA GLU A 268 2.57 10.86 19.54
C GLU A 268 1.11 11.00 19.07
N ALA A 269 0.86 11.19 17.77
CA ALA A 269 -0.48 11.30 17.22
C ALA A 269 -1.31 10.01 17.43
N ILE A 270 -0.71 8.84 17.23
CA ILE A 270 -1.35 7.54 17.49
C ILE A 270 -1.69 7.40 18.97
N GLY A 271 -0.77 7.76 19.87
CA GLY A 271 -0.97 7.75 21.33
C GLY A 271 -2.09 8.69 21.77
N ALA A 272 -2.34 9.78 21.05
CA ALA A 272 -3.45 10.72 21.27
C ALA A 272 -4.80 10.23 20.68
N GLY A 273 -4.83 9.08 19.97
CA GLY A 273 -6.06 8.48 19.47
C GLY A 273 -6.30 8.61 17.97
N HIS A 274 -5.38 9.26 17.22
CA HIS A 274 -5.52 9.55 15.79
C HIS A 274 -4.99 8.43 14.86
N GLY A 275 -4.72 7.24 15.40
CA GLY A 275 -4.07 6.15 14.67
C GLY A 275 -4.85 5.61 13.47
N GLU A 276 -6.19 5.61 13.52
CA GLU A 276 -7.05 5.14 12.43
C GLU A 276 -7.44 6.26 11.44
N GLU A 277 -7.14 7.51 11.77
CA GLU A 277 -7.33 8.65 10.89
C GLU A 277 -6.27 8.70 9.79
N ASP A 278 -6.47 9.58 8.81
CA ASP A 278 -5.49 9.77 7.72
C ASP A 278 -4.11 10.15 8.26
N MET A 279 -3.06 9.75 7.53
CA MET A 279 -1.69 10.08 7.90
C MET A 279 -1.43 11.60 8.06
N ALA A 280 -2.28 12.47 7.52
CA ALA A 280 -2.24 13.90 7.76
C ALA A 280 -2.48 14.25 9.24
N ALA A 281 -3.08 13.35 10.02
CA ALA A 281 -3.27 13.52 11.46
C ALA A 281 -1.95 13.55 12.27
N VAL A 282 -0.79 13.28 11.64
CA VAL A 282 0.53 13.59 12.24
C VAL A 282 0.62 15.06 12.68
N PHE A 283 -0.18 15.94 12.08
CA PHE A 283 -0.33 17.33 12.45
C PHE A 283 -0.76 17.52 13.91
N GLU A 284 -1.56 16.60 14.48
CA GLU A 284 -2.01 16.68 15.87
C GLU A 284 -0.83 16.70 16.87
N ALA A 285 0.25 16.00 16.53
CA ALA A 285 1.49 16.03 17.31
C ALA A 285 2.37 17.27 17.05
N ALA A 286 2.07 18.06 16.02
CA ALA A 286 2.81 19.28 15.69
C ALA A 286 2.11 20.55 16.19
N LYS A 287 0.91 20.44 16.76
CA LYS A 287 0.19 21.57 17.37
C LYS A 287 0.93 22.10 18.60
N PRO A 288 0.89 23.41 18.88
CA PRO A 288 1.50 24.01 20.05
C PRO A 288 0.81 23.57 21.36
#